data_d82f93eb744cd3f0ee6592fdac88c607
#
_entry.id   d82f93eb744cd3f0ee6592fdac88c607
#
_cell.length_a   1.000
_cell.length_b   1.000
_cell.length_c   1.000
_cell.angle_alpha   90.00
_cell.angle_beta   90.00
_cell.angle_gamma   90.00
#
_symmetry.space_group_name_H-M   'P 1'
#
loop_
_entity.id
_entity.type
_entity.pdbx_description
1 polymer ?
#
loop_
_entity_poly.entity_id
_entity_poly.type
_entity_poly.pdbx_seq_one_letter_code
_entity_poly.pdbx_strand_id
1 'polypeptide(L)'
;NCNMQHQEAQIQQWIQGCCANQRKAQEQLYRHFYGFAMNIAMRYSRDEADAADIMSAAFIKVFKSIRNYDSNKGSLHAWIQRIVINEALDHIK
;
A
#
# COMPACT_ATOMS: atom_id res chain seq x y z
N ASN A 1 18.01 8.97 -13.21
CA ASN A 1 18.52 8.81 -11.86
C ASN A 1 18.52 7.33 -11.48
N CYS A 2 19.71 6.79 -11.20
CA CYS A 2 19.88 5.36 -10.92
C CYS A 2 19.03 4.89 -9.72
N ASN A 3 18.90 5.72 -8.69
CA ASN A 3 18.13 5.35 -7.52
C ASN A 3 16.65 5.18 -7.82
N MET A 4 16.09 6.05 -8.65
CA MET A 4 14.68 5.93 -9.04
C MET A 4 14.44 4.68 -9.86
N GLN A 5 15.35 4.36 -10.79
CA GLN A 5 15.24 3.15 -11.59
C GLN A 5 15.32 1.89 -10.74
N HIS A 6 16.22 1.89 -9.74
CA HIS A 6 16.33 0.78 -8.80
C HIS A 6 15.05 0.59 -7.99
N GLN A 7 14.46 1.68 -7.50
CA GLN A 7 13.22 1.59 -6.74
C GLN A 7 12.08 1.07 -7.59
N GLU A 8 11.97 1.55 -8.84
CA GLU A 8 10.92 1.08 -9.73
C GLU A 8 11.07 -0.40 -10.05
N ALA A 9 12.29 -0.86 -10.32
CA ALA A 9 12.54 -2.27 -10.59
C ALA A 9 12.21 -3.12 -9.36
N GLN A 10 12.59 -2.66 -8.18
CA GLN A 10 12.31 -3.37 -6.94
C GLN A 10 10.82 -3.44 -6.69
N ILE A 11 10.10 -2.35 -6.89
CA ILE A 11 8.64 -2.31 -6.72
C ILE A 11 7.97 -3.28 -7.70
N GLN A 12 8.43 -3.33 -8.94
CA GLN A 12 7.88 -4.27 -9.92
C GLN A 12 8.06 -5.72 -9.50
N GLN A 13 9.22 -6.04 -8.92
CA GLN A 13 9.46 -7.39 -8.39
C GLN A 13 8.48 -7.71 -7.26
N TRP A 14 8.23 -6.77 -6.38
CA TRP A 14 7.27 -6.97 -5.29
C TRP A 14 5.86 -7.16 -5.82
N ILE A 15 5.46 -6.37 -6.82
CA ILE A 15 4.14 -6.52 -7.43
C ILE A 15 3.98 -7.92 -8.02
N GLN A 16 4.98 -8.38 -8.77
CA GLN A 16 4.95 -9.71 -9.37
C GLN A 16 4.86 -10.78 -8.29
N GLY A 17 5.65 -10.64 -7.23
CA GLY A 17 5.62 -11.59 -6.12
C GLY A 17 4.28 -11.60 -5.41
N CYS A 18 3.69 -10.44 -5.21
CA CYS A 18 2.35 -10.34 -4.59
C CYS A 18 1.28 -10.98 -5.46
N CYS A 19 1.37 -10.79 -6.77
CA CYS A 19 0.44 -11.44 -7.71
C CYS A 19 0.56 -12.96 -7.65
N ALA A 20 1.74 -13.47 -7.31
CA ALA A 20 1.99 -14.91 -7.13
C ALA A 20 1.74 -15.38 -5.69
N ASN A 21 1.19 -14.50 -4.84
CA ASN A 21 0.91 -14.79 -3.43
C ASN A 21 2.15 -15.13 -2.61
N GLN A 22 3.31 -14.57 -2.96
CA GLN A 22 4.54 -14.79 -2.22
C GLN A 22 4.54 -13.92 -0.96
N ARG A 23 4.62 -14.58 0.21
CA ARG A 23 4.58 -13.88 1.49
C ARG A 23 5.73 -12.89 1.64
N LYS A 24 6.92 -13.28 1.22
CA LYS A 24 8.10 -12.41 1.34
C LYS A 24 7.92 -11.11 0.55
N ALA A 25 7.36 -11.20 -0.66
CA ALA A 25 7.11 -10.02 -1.47
C ALA A 25 6.07 -9.12 -0.81
N GLN A 26 5.02 -9.70 -0.24
CA GLN A 26 3.99 -8.95 0.49
C GLN A 26 4.59 -8.22 1.68
N GLU A 27 5.45 -8.90 2.44
CA GLU A 27 6.11 -8.31 3.59
C GLU A 27 7.01 -7.14 3.20
N GLN A 28 7.80 -7.30 2.15
CA GLN A 28 8.70 -6.27 1.68
C GLN A 28 7.93 -5.05 1.17
N LEU A 29 6.87 -5.28 0.43
CA LEU A 29 6.02 -4.19 -0.07
C LEU A 29 5.38 -3.45 1.10
N TYR A 30 4.85 -4.17 2.07
CA TYR A 30 4.24 -3.57 3.25
C TYR A 30 5.24 -2.69 4.01
N ARG A 31 6.45 -3.20 4.24
CA ARG A 31 7.49 -2.45 4.95
C ARG A 31 7.88 -1.18 4.20
N HIS A 32 7.99 -1.28 2.88
CA HIS A 32 8.38 -0.13 2.06
C HIS A 32 7.33 0.98 2.13
N PHE A 33 6.07 0.63 2.10
CA PHE A 33 4.98 1.60 2.08
C PHE A 33 4.41 1.93 3.45
N TYR A 34 4.91 1.29 4.50
CA TYR A 34 4.35 1.45 5.84
C TYR A 34 4.33 2.92 6.30
N GLY A 35 5.46 3.61 6.24
CA GLY A 35 5.56 5.00 6.69
C GLY A 35 4.64 5.92 5.89
N PHE A 36 4.65 5.75 4.58
CA PHE A 36 3.79 6.53 3.68
C PHE A 36 2.31 6.33 4.00
N ALA A 37 1.89 5.09 4.11
CA ALA A 37 0.49 4.77 4.36
C ALA A 37 0.07 5.17 5.78
N MET A 38 0.94 4.96 6.76
CA MET A 38 0.65 5.30 8.15
C MET A 38 0.46 6.81 8.32
N ASN A 39 1.27 7.63 7.63
CA ASN A 39 1.09 9.08 7.65
C ASN A 39 -0.31 9.48 7.17
N ILE A 40 -0.80 8.80 6.13
CA ILE A 40 -2.14 9.06 5.64
C ILE A 40 -3.18 8.63 6.65
N ALA A 41 -3.04 7.40 7.17
CA ALA A 41 -4.00 6.85 8.12
C ALA A 41 -4.11 7.71 9.38
N MET A 42 -2.97 8.24 9.87
CA MET A 42 -2.95 9.07 11.08
C MET A 42 -3.74 10.36 10.91
N ARG A 43 -3.80 10.92 9.69
CA ARG A 43 -4.55 12.14 9.44
C ARG A 43 -6.05 11.99 9.67
N TYR A 44 -6.55 10.77 9.54
CA TYR A 44 -7.98 10.47 9.67
C TYR A 44 -8.30 9.74 10.97
N SER A 45 -7.29 9.51 11.82
CA SER A 45 -7.43 8.68 13.02
C SER A 45 -7.42 9.52 14.27
N ARG A 46 -8.07 9.02 15.31
CA ARG A 46 -8.06 9.63 16.63
C ARG A 46 -6.79 9.29 17.40
N ASP A 47 -6.23 8.11 17.13
CA ASP A 47 -5.03 7.62 17.81
C ASP A 47 -4.34 6.57 16.94
N GLU A 48 -3.23 6.03 17.47
CA GLU A 48 -2.46 5.02 16.73
C GLU A 48 -3.23 3.73 16.54
N ALA A 49 -4.10 3.37 17.48
CA ALA A 49 -4.88 2.15 17.36
C ALA A 49 -5.86 2.24 16.19
N ASP A 50 -6.53 3.39 16.03
CA ASP A 50 -7.39 3.62 14.88
C ASP A 50 -6.59 3.53 13.58
N ALA A 51 -5.41 4.17 13.54
CA ALA A 51 -4.56 4.16 12.35
C ALA A 51 -4.10 2.73 12.02
N ALA A 52 -3.76 1.94 13.02
CA ALA A 52 -3.35 0.55 12.81
C ALA A 52 -4.49 -0.28 12.23
N ASP A 53 -5.72 -0.06 12.68
CA ASP A 53 -6.89 -0.74 12.14
C ASP A 53 -7.11 -0.38 10.67
N ILE A 54 -6.98 0.92 10.33
CA ILE A 54 -7.10 1.37 8.96
C ILE A 54 -6.02 0.71 8.10
N MET A 55 -4.78 0.67 8.59
CA MET A 55 -3.67 0.05 7.88
C MET A 55 -3.91 -1.42 7.60
N SER A 56 -4.37 -2.17 8.61
CA SER A 56 -4.64 -3.59 8.45
C SER A 56 -5.71 -3.83 7.38
N ALA A 57 -6.81 -3.08 7.46
CA ALA A 57 -7.91 -3.22 6.51
C ALA A 57 -7.47 -2.80 5.11
N ALA A 58 -6.71 -1.71 4.99
CA ALA A 58 -6.26 -1.19 3.70
C ALA A 58 -5.32 -2.17 3.01
N PHE A 59 -4.36 -2.74 3.74
CA PHE A 59 -3.39 -3.65 3.12
C PHE A 59 -3.98 -5.02 2.78
N ILE A 60 -5.01 -5.46 3.48
CA ILE A 60 -5.77 -6.62 3.04
C ILE A 60 -6.33 -6.36 1.64
N LYS A 61 -6.89 -5.17 1.41
CA LYS A 61 -7.42 -4.79 0.11
C LYS A 61 -6.32 -4.63 -0.93
N VAL A 62 -5.18 -4.06 -0.53
CA VAL A 62 -4.02 -3.92 -1.43
C VAL A 62 -3.62 -5.28 -1.97
N PHE A 63 -3.43 -6.27 -1.10
CA PHE A 63 -2.96 -7.58 -1.53
C PHE A 63 -4.01 -8.36 -2.30
N LYS A 64 -5.29 -8.17 -1.99
CA LYS A 64 -6.37 -8.80 -2.77
C LYS A 64 -6.50 -8.21 -4.16
N SER A 65 -6.22 -6.91 -4.33
CA SER A 65 -6.47 -6.19 -5.56
C SER A 65 -5.24 -5.93 -6.40
N ILE A 66 -4.04 -6.33 -5.93
CA ILE A 66 -2.79 -5.95 -6.59
C ILE A 66 -2.72 -6.44 -8.03
N ARG A 67 -3.42 -7.53 -8.36
CA ARG A 67 -3.48 -8.04 -9.73
C ARG A 67 -4.18 -7.08 -10.67
N ASN A 68 -5.03 -6.20 -10.12
CA ASN A 68 -5.78 -5.22 -10.91
C ASN A 68 -5.06 -3.89 -11.02
N TYR A 69 -3.94 -3.75 -10.33
CA TYR A 69 -3.14 -2.53 -10.43
C TYR A 69 -2.56 -2.40 -11.83
N ASP A 70 -2.70 -1.21 -12.41
CA ASP A 70 -2.22 -0.91 -13.76
C ASP A 70 -1.27 0.27 -13.69
N SER A 71 0.01 0.03 -13.93
CA SER A 71 1.05 1.06 -13.88
C SER A 71 0.85 2.16 -14.90
N ASN A 72 0.08 1.89 -15.95
CA ASN A 72 -0.23 2.90 -16.97
C ASN A 72 -1.24 3.93 -16.48
N LYS A 73 -1.97 3.63 -15.42
CA LYS A 73 -3.00 4.51 -14.87
C LYS A 73 -2.53 5.33 -13.69
N GLY A 74 -1.31 5.10 -13.23
CA GLY A 74 -0.74 5.85 -12.12
C GLY A 74 0.29 5.05 -11.35
N SER A 75 0.97 5.71 -10.43
CA SER A 75 1.99 5.06 -9.61
C SER A 75 1.37 4.15 -8.57
N LEU A 76 2.17 3.20 -8.08
CA LEU A 76 1.73 2.35 -6.97
C LEU A 76 1.46 3.18 -5.72
N HIS A 77 2.26 4.22 -5.48
CA HIS A 77 2.02 5.15 -4.36
C HIS A 77 0.61 5.73 -4.43
N ALA A 78 0.22 6.26 -5.59
CA ALA A 78 -1.09 6.86 -5.75
C ALA A 78 -2.21 5.84 -5.58
N TRP A 79 -2.00 4.63 -6.07
CA TRP A 79 -2.97 3.55 -5.97
C TRP A 79 -3.17 3.14 -4.51
N ILE A 80 -2.08 2.94 -3.77
CA ILE A 80 -2.15 2.60 -2.35
C ILE A 80 -2.76 3.75 -1.54
N GLN A 81 -2.38 4.98 -1.85
CA GLN A 81 -2.93 6.16 -1.18
C GLN A 81 -4.45 6.18 -1.27
N ARG A 82 -5.00 5.91 -2.46
CA ARG A 82 -6.44 5.90 -2.65
C ARG A 82 -7.10 4.83 -1.78
N ILE A 83 -6.51 3.64 -1.72
CA ILE A 83 -7.06 2.55 -0.91
C ILE A 83 -7.05 2.92 0.57
N VAL A 84 -5.94 3.50 1.05
CA VAL A 84 -5.84 3.89 2.46
C VAL A 84 -6.84 4.98 2.80
N ILE A 85 -6.96 6.00 1.95
CA ILE A 85 -7.92 7.09 2.19
C ILE A 85 -9.35 6.56 2.21
N ASN A 86 -9.70 5.72 1.24
CA ASN A 86 -11.05 5.16 1.18
C ASN A 86 -11.35 4.33 2.43
N GLU A 87 -10.38 3.54 2.89
CA GLU A 87 -10.56 2.75 4.10
C GLU A 87 -10.69 3.62 5.34
N ALA A 88 -9.90 4.70 5.40
CA ALA A 88 -9.98 5.64 6.51
C ALA A 88 -11.34 6.32 6.58
N LEU A 89 -11.86 6.73 5.43
CA LEU A 89 -13.19 7.37 5.39
C LEU A 89 -14.29 6.38 5.80
N ASP A 90 -14.18 5.13 5.40
CA ASP A 90 -15.14 4.10 5.82
C ASP A 90 -15.05 3.86 7.33
N HIS A 91 -13.86 3.94 7.90
CA HIS A 91 -13.63 3.69 9.32
C HIS A 91 -14.28 4.78 10.20
N ILE A 92 -14.33 6.01 9.67
CA ILE A 92 -14.89 7.15 10.42
C ILE A 92 -16.41 7.04 10.59
N LYS A 93 -17.08 6.36 9.69
CA LYS A 93 -18.55 6.22 9.75
C LYS A 93 -19.01 5.45 11.01
#